data_4e3f5747cc740a1a9d94a8d014a44578
#
_entry.id   4e3f5747cc740a1a9d94a8d014a44578
#
_cell.length_a   1.000
_cell.length_b   1.000
_cell.length_c   1.000
_cell.angle_alpha   90.00
_cell.angle_beta   90.00
_cell.angle_gamma   90.00
#
_symmetry.space_group_name_H-M   'P 1'
#
loop_
_entity.id
_entity.type
_entity.pdbx_description
1 polymer ?
#
loop_
_entity_poly.entity_id
_entity_poly.type
_entity_poly.pdbx_seq_one_letter_code
_entity_poly.pdbx_strand_id
1 'polypeptide(L)'
;MKTTTANIPSISNISTFPPIVQEAQKILKDMASHLPMTVAGVERQMMIGDVMTRTDETTKMKLITLMNHFLAHMIKLNASDIDMGGFGSQGYIWYRVYGSKRPDPSMGKYTLDEINILIQSILGERQRSYLYENRNLDFSHTIYLSDTDVRRFRADAYFDLDHLALNMRAVANVIRPYKDLELHPNVTKVLSLAHTKEGLCLVTGITGSGKSTTLDTIIDANNHSVDGHVVIIASPIEYVHKSDRCIIRQREVGRDVLSFRDGAIQALRQDPDIIMIGELRDPETIMAALEITDSGHKVFSTLHTASAVESIDRIIGEVPPIEQERVRNRLADTLRCVISQKLIPSLDGKRVLAKEVLIRTPSVYAAIKNNNTSEIYQMISEGAEHGMITMEQDLLRLYLQKKISLEMAVNYANNKSRFQQLLQYSKGRE
;
A
#
# COMPACT_ATOMS: atom_id res chain seq x y z
N MET A 1 -11.49 8.41 38.49
CA MET A 1 -10.85 8.25 37.16
C MET A 1 -9.50 8.91 37.19
N LYS A 2 -8.40 8.12 37.35
CA LYS A 2 -7.04 8.66 37.32
C LYS A 2 -6.54 8.46 35.88
N THR A 3 -6.37 9.56 35.15
CA THR A 3 -5.71 9.59 33.84
C THR A 3 -4.21 9.36 34.05
N THR A 4 -3.75 8.17 33.69
CA THR A 4 -2.33 7.86 33.61
C THR A 4 -1.76 8.58 32.37
N THR A 5 -1.17 9.74 32.60
CA THR A 5 -0.33 10.41 31.60
C THR A 5 0.91 9.55 31.37
N ALA A 6 0.99 8.94 30.20
CA ALA A 6 2.22 8.29 29.76
C ALA A 6 3.33 9.35 29.71
N ASN A 7 4.42 9.11 30.45
CA ASN A 7 5.63 9.92 30.40
C ASN A 7 6.20 9.90 28.98
N ILE A 8 5.98 10.98 28.22
CA ILE A 8 6.65 11.23 26.96
C ILE A 8 8.05 11.77 27.34
N PRO A 9 9.15 11.17 26.86
CA PRO A 9 10.48 11.69 27.15
C PRO A 9 10.57 13.12 26.66
N SER A 10 10.97 14.03 27.55
CA SER A 10 11.24 15.42 27.22
C SER A 10 12.39 15.47 26.22
N ILE A 11 12.15 16.08 25.06
CA ILE A 11 13.17 16.37 24.04
C ILE A 11 14.04 17.50 24.56
N SER A 12 14.99 17.19 25.42
CA SER A 12 16.03 18.11 25.85
C SER A 12 17.40 17.47 25.67
N ASN A 13 17.86 17.43 24.43
CA ASN A 13 19.27 17.44 24.06
C ASN A 13 19.34 18.06 22.69
N ILE A 14 19.85 19.29 22.61
CA ILE A 14 20.25 19.98 21.38
C ILE A 14 21.40 19.13 20.80
N SER A 15 21.07 18.12 19.99
CA SER A 15 22.06 17.38 19.22
C SER A 15 22.58 18.34 18.15
N THR A 16 23.85 18.70 18.24
CA THR A 16 24.54 19.41 17.15
C THR A 16 24.44 18.56 15.89
N PHE A 17 23.89 19.14 14.82
CA PHE A 17 23.83 18.46 13.52
C PHE A 17 25.24 17.96 13.12
N PRO A 18 25.32 16.80 12.46
CA PRO A 18 26.57 16.34 11.87
C PRO A 18 27.19 17.43 10.97
N PRO A 19 28.52 17.55 10.87
CA PRO A 19 29.18 18.60 10.08
C PRO A 19 28.67 18.71 8.63
N ILE A 20 28.43 17.58 7.97
CA ILE A 20 27.89 17.52 6.60
C ILE A 20 26.47 18.11 6.51
N VAL A 21 25.65 17.93 7.55
CA VAL A 21 24.28 18.47 7.62
C VAL A 21 24.33 19.98 7.87
N GLN A 22 25.25 20.46 8.71
CA GLN A 22 25.46 21.90 8.92
C GLN A 22 25.94 22.60 7.64
N GLU A 23 26.82 21.93 6.87
CA GLU A 23 27.26 22.44 5.58
C GLU A 23 26.10 22.52 4.59
N ALA A 24 25.27 21.47 4.51
CA ALA A 24 24.08 21.46 3.68
C ALA A 24 23.08 22.58 4.03
N GLN A 25 22.90 22.87 5.32
CA GLN A 25 22.05 24.00 5.76
C GLN A 25 22.61 25.35 5.31
N LYS A 26 23.95 25.55 5.36
CA LYS A 26 24.58 26.78 4.85
C LYS A 26 24.37 26.94 3.34
N ILE A 27 24.60 25.88 2.58
CA ILE A 27 24.37 25.86 1.13
C ILE A 27 22.91 26.20 0.83
N LEU A 28 21.98 25.54 1.51
CA LEU A 28 20.55 25.77 1.32
C LEU A 28 20.15 27.23 1.56
N LYS A 29 20.65 27.82 2.62
CA LYS A 29 20.43 29.23 2.96
C LYS A 29 21.04 30.17 1.92
N ASP A 30 22.25 29.88 1.46
CA ASP A 30 22.92 30.65 0.42
C ASP A 30 22.13 30.61 -0.89
N MET A 31 21.74 29.45 -1.37
CA MET A 31 20.93 29.28 -2.57
C MET A 31 19.59 30.04 -2.48
N ALA A 32 18.91 29.93 -1.35
CA ALA A 32 17.64 30.64 -1.14
C ALA A 32 17.79 32.17 -1.16
N SER A 33 18.93 32.71 -0.65
CA SER A 33 19.21 34.13 -0.64
C SER A 33 19.41 34.76 -2.02
N HIS A 34 19.77 33.96 -3.01
CA HIS A 34 19.98 34.41 -4.39
C HIS A 34 18.70 34.32 -5.27
N LEU A 35 17.60 33.82 -4.76
CA LEU A 35 16.34 33.76 -5.49
C LEU A 35 15.69 35.17 -5.57
N PRO A 36 15.29 35.63 -6.77
CA PRO A 36 14.63 36.93 -6.91
C PRO A 36 13.26 36.95 -6.23
N MET A 37 12.93 38.02 -5.54
CA MET A 37 11.66 38.16 -4.82
C MET A 37 10.47 38.55 -5.71
N THR A 38 10.72 38.81 -7.00
CA THR A 38 9.72 39.33 -7.94
C THR A 38 8.89 38.25 -8.62
N VAL A 39 9.26 36.96 -8.43
CA VAL A 39 8.59 35.80 -9.07
C VAL A 39 7.89 35.00 -7.99
N ALA A 40 6.64 34.61 -8.24
CA ALA A 40 5.79 33.85 -7.31
C ALA A 40 5.18 32.63 -7.97
N GLY A 41 4.51 31.79 -7.21
CA GLY A 41 3.75 30.64 -7.69
C GLY A 41 4.59 29.63 -8.45
N VAL A 42 3.99 29.06 -9.47
CA VAL A 42 4.62 28.01 -10.29
C VAL A 42 5.89 28.49 -10.98
N GLU A 43 5.91 29.72 -11.46
CA GLU A 43 7.10 30.28 -12.12
C GLU A 43 8.30 30.33 -11.18
N ARG A 44 8.07 30.64 -9.89
CA ARG A 44 9.12 30.55 -8.86
C ARG A 44 9.62 29.13 -8.68
N GLN A 45 8.73 28.16 -8.66
CA GLN A 45 9.11 26.75 -8.53
C GLN A 45 9.88 26.24 -9.76
N MET A 46 9.51 26.67 -10.96
CA MET A 46 10.25 26.38 -12.18
C MET A 46 11.66 26.97 -12.14
N MET A 47 11.79 28.23 -11.68
CA MET A 47 13.09 28.86 -11.51
C MET A 47 13.99 28.09 -10.52
N ILE A 48 13.44 27.64 -9.40
CA ILE A 48 14.17 26.78 -8.45
C ILE A 48 14.59 25.48 -9.11
N GLY A 49 13.72 24.89 -9.92
CA GLY A 49 14.01 23.71 -10.73
C GLY A 49 15.19 23.89 -11.70
N ASP A 50 15.25 25.05 -12.35
CA ASP A 50 16.36 25.42 -13.24
C ASP A 50 17.67 25.57 -12.46
N VAL A 51 17.63 26.20 -11.29
CA VAL A 51 18.78 26.28 -10.38
C VAL A 51 19.24 24.87 -10.00
N MET A 52 18.31 24.00 -9.60
CA MET A 52 18.64 22.61 -9.26
C MET A 52 19.23 21.83 -10.45
N THR A 53 18.78 22.08 -11.67
CA THR A 53 19.33 21.43 -12.87
C THR A 53 20.79 21.83 -13.14
N ARG A 54 21.12 23.11 -12.86
CA ARG A 54 22.50 23.66 -13.05
C ARG A 54 23.43 23.43 -11.87
N THR A 55 22.89 23.03 -10.73
CA THR A 55 23.69 22.75 -9.51
C THR A 55 24.54 21.50 -9.73
N ASP A 56 25.80 21.54 -9.27
CA ASP A 56 26.70 20.39 -9.35
C ASP A 56 26.26 19.22 -8.46
N GLU A 57 26.69 18.01 -8.82
CA GLU A 57 26.27 16.78 -8.15
C GLU A 57 26.70 16.73 -6.66
N THR A 58 27.84 17.31 -6.32
CA THR A 58 28.35 17.34 -4.92
C THR A 58 27.40 18.18 -4.04
N THR A 59 26.99 19.33 -4.52
CA THR A 59 26.04 20.21 -3.85
C THR A 59 24.67 19.56 -3.74
N LYS A 60 24.15 18.93 -4.80
CA LYS A 60 22.89 18.17 -4.75
C LYS A 60 22.95 17.06 -3.70
N MET A 61 24.03 16.31 -3.65
CA MET A 61 24.22 15.22 -2.67
C MET A 61 24.19 15.74 -1.22
N LYS A 62 24.73 16.94 -0.94
CA LYS A 62 24.65 17.55 0.39
C LYS A 62 23.20 17.91 0.75
N LEU A 63 22.43 18.47 -0.18
CA LEU A 63 21.01 18.76 0.04
C LEU A 63 20.20 17.49 0.28
N ILE A 64 20.42 16.45 -0.53
CA ILE A 64 19.80 15.14 -0.33
C ILE A 64 20.17 14.54 1.04
N THR A 65 21.42 14.75 1.49
CA THR A 65 21.85 14.30 2.83
C THR A 65 21.10 15.01 3.96
N LEU A 66 20.76 16.29 3.80
CA LEU A 66 19.91 17.01 4.76
C LEU A 66 18.49 16.43 4.80
N MET A 67 17.87 16.16 3.64
CA MET A 67 16.57 15.49 3.57
C MET A 67 16.64 14.10 4.22
N ASN A 68 17.65 13.32 3.90
CA ASN A 68 17.85 11.97 4.46
C ASN A 68 18.07 12.01 5.97
N HIS A 69 18.66 13.06 6.50
CA HIS A 69 18.81 13.27 7.94
C HIS A 69 17.44 13.42 8.64
N PHE A 70 16.51 14.17 8.06
CA PHE A 70 15.14 14.28 8.59
C PHE A 70 14.41 12.93 8.54
N LEU A 71 14.58 12.18 7.46
CA LEU A 71 13.98 10.86 7.33
C LEU A 71 14.61 9.83 8.29
N ALA A 72 15.92 9.88 8.50
CA ALA A 72 16.59 9.03 9.51
C ALA A 72 16.11 9.37 10.93
N HIS A 73 15.89 10.65 11.24
CA HIS A 73 15.31 11.08 12.50
C HIS A 73 13.86 10.59 12.68
N MET A 74 13.04 10.66 11.61
CA MET A 74 11.70 10.06 11.58
C MET A 74 11.69 8.59 12.01
N ILE A 75 12.63 7.80 11.49
CA ILE A 75 12.77 6.38 11.85
C ILE A 75 13.15 6.20 13.33
N LYS A 76 14.10 7.01 13.83
CA LYS A 76 14.51 6.98 15.25
C LYS A 76 13.36 7.31 16.20
N LEU A 77 12.45 8.20 15.81
CA LEU A 77 11.26 8.57 16.56
C LEU A 77 10.12 7.54 16.48
N ASN A 78 10.24 6.49 15.65
CA ASN A 78 9.12 5.62 15.28
C ASN A 78 7.92 6.43 14.74
N ALA A 79 8.19 7.53 14.05
CA ALA A 79 7.15 8.34 13.44
C ALA A 79 6.62 7.66 12.17
N SER A 80 5.32 7.75 11.94
CA SER A 80 4.68 7.19 10.75
C SER A 80 4.76 8.11 9.54
N ASP A 81 4.75 9.43 9.77
CA ASP A 81 4.73 10.43 8.72
C ASP A 81 5.65 11.62 9.10
N ILE A 82 6.26 12.22 8.10
CA ILE A 82 6.93 13.52 8.13
C ILE A 82 6.16 14.48 7.23
N ASP A 83 6.17 15.76 7.58
CA ASP A 83 5.53 16.82 6.82
C ASP A 83 6.36 18.09 6.88
N MET A 84 6.50 18.78 5.76
CA MET A 84 7.26 20.02 5.65
C MET A 84 6.76 20.89 4.49
N GLY A 85 7.10 22.17 4.52
CA GLY A 85 6.74 23.11 3.45
C GLY A 85 5.34 23.69 3.60
N GLY A 86 4.96 24.54 2.63
CA GLY A 86 3.75 25.33 2.71
C GLY A 86 3.72 26.30 3.91
N PHE A 87 2.74 27.17 3.96
CA PHE A 87 2.56 28.10 5.08
C PHE A 87 2.21 27.39 6.40
N GLY A 88 1.45 26.29 6.30
CA GLY A 88 0.96 25.54 7.45
C GLY A 88 2.06 24.93 8.32
N SER A 89 3.23 24.63 7.76
CA SER A 89 4.37 24.09 8.50
C SER A 89 5.08 25.12 9.40
N GLN A 90 4.87 26.41 9.15
CA GLN A 90 5.55 27.54 9.84
C GLN A 90 7.09 27.44 9.80
N GLY A 91 7.63 26.75 8.78
CA GLY A 91 9.05 26.52 8.58
C GLY A 91 9.64 25.39 9.44
N TYR A 92 8.84 24.66 10.17
CA TYR A 92 9.29 23.51 10.94
C TYR A 92 9.11 22.21 10.18
N ILE A 93 9.89 21.19 10.57
CA ILE A 93 9.69 19.80 10.17
C ILE A 93 8.74 19.17 11.20
N TRP A 94 7.66 18.55 10.71
CA TRP A 94 6.62 17.94 11.54
C TRP A 94 6.68 16.43 11.46
N TYR A 95 6.52 15.76 12.59
CA TYR A 95 6.47 14.30 12.67
C TYR A 95 5.17 13.83 13.29
N ARG A 96 4.62 12.72 12.76
CA ARG A 96 3.48 12.03 13.37
C ARG A 96 3.97 10.86 14.20
N VAL A 97 3.94 11.02 15.52
CA VAL A 97 4.38 10.01 16.50
C VAL A 97 3.15 9.55 17.28
N TYR A 98 2.89 8.25 17.32
CA TYR A 98 1.71 7.66 17.98
C TYR A 98 0.38 8.35 17.62
N GLY A 99 0.21 8.68 16.34
CA GLY A 99 -0.99 9.35 15.83
C GLY A 99 -1.04 10.87 16.01
N SER A 100 -0.19 11.45 16.84
CA SER A 100 -0.11 12.90 17.09
C SER A 100 0.92 13.56 16.18
N LYS A 101 0.53 14.61 15.43
CA LYS A 101 1.42 15.36 14.54
C LYS A 101 1.92 16.61 15.25
N ARG A 102 3.24 16.76 15.37
CA ARG A 102 3.89 17.87 16.11
C ARG A 102 5.13 18.38 15.36
N PRO A 103 5.43 19.69 15.46
CA PRO A 103 6.70 20.23 14.95
C PRO A 103 7.87 19.76 15.83
N ASP A 104 9.02 19.57 15.20
CA ASP A 104 10.26 19.26 15.91
C ASP A 104 11.27 20.43 15.76
N PRO A 105 11.39 21.30 16.75
CA PRO A 105 12.35 22.41 16.72
C PRO A 105 13.81 21.97 16.64
N SER A 106 14.14 20.72 17.03
CA SER A 106 15.52 20.20 16.98
C SER A 106 16.01 20.02 15.55
N MET A 107 15.09 19.92 14.57
CA MET A 107 15.41 19.83 13.14
C MET A 107 15.65 21.21 12.49
N GLY A 108 15.59 22.30 13.25
CA GLY A 108 15.77 23.65 12.74
C GLY A 108 14.48 24.29 12.22
N LYS A 109 14.62 25.54 11.78
CA LYS A 109 13.56 26.33 11.15
C LYS A 109 14.04 26.84 9.81
N TYR A 110 13.22 26.69 8.78
CA TYR A 110 13.55 26.97 7.38
C TYR A 110 12.58 27.98 6.79
N THR A 111 13.05 28.79 5.84
CA THR A 111 12.17 29.62 5.01
C THR A 111 11.42 28.76 3.99
N LEU A 112 10.39 29.33 3.38
CA LEU A 112 9.63 28.66 2.33
C LEU A 112 10.54 28.29 1.14
N ASP A 113 11.44 29.18 0.73
CA ASP A 113 12.37 28.92 -0.37
C ASP A 113 13.39 27.84 -0.05
N GLU A 114 13.92 27.82 1.18
CA GLU A 114 14.80 26.74 1.63
C GLU A 114 14.11 25.40 1.54
N ILE A 115 12.85 25.29 1.96
CA ILE A 115 12.08 24.05 1.84
C ILE A 115 11.76 23.73 0.37
N ASN A 116 11.39 24.73 -0.44
CA ASN A 116 11.13 24.52 -1.87
C ASN A 116 12.37 23.93 -2.60
N ILE A 117 13.56 24.47 -2.32
CA ILE A 117 14.83 23.96 -2.84
C ILE A 117 15.07 22.53 -2.35
N LEU A 118 14.88 22.28 -1.06
CA LEU A 118 15.10 20.97 -0.45
C LEU A 118 14.17 19.90 -1.02
N ILE A 119 12.89 20.20 -1.20
CA ILE A 119 11.94 19.28 -1.84
C ILE A 119 12.37 18.98 -3.28
N GLN A 120 12.76 20.02 -4.03
CA GLN A 120 13.16 19.83 -5.42
C GLN A 120 14.50 19.12 -5.59
N SER A 121 15.37 19.12 -4.57
CA SER A 121 16.66 18.42 -4.60
C SER A 121 16.53 16.91 -4.67
N ILE A 122 15.42 16.35 -4.20
CA ILE A 122 15.15 14.89 -4.25
C ILE A 122 14.32 14.48 -5.47
N LEU A 123 13.92 15.42 -6.34
CA LEU A 123 13.14 15.17 -7.53
C LEU A 123 14.00 15.17 -8.78
N GLY A 124 13.79 14.19 -9.66
CA GLY A 124 14.33 14.20 -11.01
C GLY A 124 13.66 15.26 -11.89
N GLU A 125 14.28 15.63 -12.99
CA GLU A 125 13.79 16.66 -13.92
C GLU A 125 12.37 16.37 -14.43
N ARG A 126 12.09 15.14 -14.86
CA ARG A 126 10.74 14.72 -15.30
C ARG A 126 9.71 14.80 -14.18
N GLN A 127 10.10 14.50 -12.95
CA GLN A 127 9.22 14.60 -11.78
C GLN A 127 8.89 16.05 -11.46
N ARG A 128 9.87 16.96 -11.55
CA ARG A 128 9.64 18.40 -11.39
C ARG A 128 8.68 18.92 -12.46
N SER A 129 8.90 18.58 -13.74
CA SER A 129 8.01 18.99 -14.83
C SER A 129 6.58 18.50 -14.59
N TYR A 130 6.40 17.23 -14.23
CA TYR A 130 5.09 16.67 -13.91
C TYR A 130 4.41 17.41 -12.73
N LEU A 131 5.17 17.71 -11.65
CA LEU A 131 4.68 18.46 -10.49
C LEU A 131 4.21 19.86 -10.89
N TYR A 132 4.93 20.56 -11.77
CA TYR A 132 4.55 21.89 -12.21
C TYR A 132 3.27 21.89 -13.08
N GLU A 133 3.05 20.84 -13.86
CA GLU A 133 1.86 20.69 -14.71
C GLU A 133 0.64 20.28 -13.90
N ASN A 134 0.79 19.27 -13.00
CA ASN A 134 -0.31 18.62 -12.31
C ASN A 134 -0.55 19.12 -10.88
N ARG A 135 0.33 19.98 -10.34
CA ARG A 135 0.27 20.56 -8.99
C ARG A 135 0.40 19.56 -7.85
N ASN A 136 0.56 18.30 -8.18
CA ASN A 136 0.74 17.20 -7.25
C ASN A 136 1.62 16.12 -7.90
N LEU A 137 2.43 15.44 -7.07
CA LEU A 137 3.29 14.34 -7.49
C LEU A 137 3.38 13.30 -6.38
N ASP A 138 2.78 12.14 -6.60
CA ASP A 138 3.05 10.93 -5.82
C ASP A 138 4.36 10.28 -6.32
N PHE A 139 5.28 9.97 -5.40
CA PHE A 139 6.53 9.30 -5.73
C PHE A 139 7.05 8.50 -4.54
N SER A 140 8.13 7.77 -4.74
CA SER A 140 8.83 7.09 -3.65
C SER A 140 10.24 7.63 -3.48
N HIS A 141 10.68 7.71 -2.24
CA HIS A 141 12.05 8.07 -1.89
C HIS A 141 12.69 6.96 -1.06
N THR A 142 13.97 6.68 -1.31
CA THR A 142 14.69 5.60 -0.63
C THR A 142 15.95 6.15 0.01
N ILE A 143 16.18 5.81 1.28
CA ILE A 143 17.43 6.13 1.98
C ILE A 143 18.14 4.85 2.41
N TYR A 144 19.45 4.92 2.45
CA TYR A 144 20.32 3.83 2.90
C TYR A 144 20.91 4.23 4.26
N LEU A 145 20.46 3.57 5.34
CA LEU A 145 21.00 3.78 6.68
C LEU A 145 22.28 2.94 6.88
N SER A 146 22.39 1.81 6.18
CA SER A 146 23.57 0.97 6.04
C SER A 146 23.43 0.13 4.76
N ASP A 147 24.43 -0.69 4.42
CA ASP A 147 24.39 -1.61 3.28
C ASP A 147 23.23 -2.62 3.36
N THR A 148 22.73 -2.88 4.56
CA THR A 148 21.66 -3.86 4.81
C THR A 148 20.36 -3.22 5.29
N ASP A 149 20.35 -1.94 5.69
CA ASP A 149 19.16 -1.22 6.17
C ASP A 149 18.74 -0.16 5.18
N VAL A 150 17.86 -0.56 4.27
CA VAL A 150 17.25 0.30 3.25
C VAL A 150 15.85 0.68 3.71
N ARG A 151 15.54 1.98 3.71
CA ARG A 151 14.24 2.51 4.10
C ARG A 151 13.59 3.24 2.94
N ARG A 152 12.35 2.89 2.68
CA ARG A 152 11.55 3.48 1.61
C ARG A 152 10.42 4.30 2.19
N PHE A 153 10.08 5.39 1.52
CA PHE A 153 9.02 6.32 1.89
C PHE A 153 8.11 6.53 0.69
N ARG A 154 6.82 6.48 0.92
CA ARG A 154 5.83 7.03 0.00
C ARG A 154 5.78 8.53 0.22
N ALA A 155 5.92 9.30 -0.84
CA ALA A 155 6.01 10.73 -0.82
C ALA A 155 4.92 11.36 -1.70
N ASP A 156 4.34 12.44 -1.22
CA ASP A 156 3.40 13.29 -1.93
C ASP A 156 3.90 14.73 -1.86
N ALA A 157 4.34 15.28 -2.99
CA ALA A 157 4.70 16.68 -3.14
C ALA A 157 3.56 17.43 -3.84
N TYR A 158 3.13 18.54 -3.28
CA TYR A 158 2.00 19.30 -3.78
C TYR A 158 2.16 20.80 -3.57
N PHE A 159 1.37 21.59 -4.27
CA PHE A 159 1.33 23.03 -4.10
C PHE A 159 0.38 23.41 -2.95
N ASP A 160 0.86 24.25 -2.03
CA ASP A 160 0.10 24.87 -0.95
C ASP A 160 0.39 26.40 -0.95
N LEU A 161 -0.60 27.20 -1.35
CA LEU A 161 -0.49 28.66 -1.46
C LEU A 161 0.81 29.10 -2.16
N ASP A 162 0.99 28.65 -3.39
CA ASP A 162 2.13 28.94 -4.29
C ASP A 162 3.48 28.32 -3.88
N HIS A 163 3.56 27.63 -2.76
CA HIS A 163 4.76 26.95 -2.29
C HIS A 163 4.62 25.43 -2.35
N LEU A 164 5.74 24.73 -2.32
CA LEU A 164 5.70 23.27 -2.23
C LEU A 164 5.55 22.83 -0.77
N ALA A 165 4.71 21.84 -0.60
CA ALA A 165 4.60 21.06 0.61
C ALA A 165 4.93 19.60 0.27
N LEU A 166 5.46 18.87 1.26
CA LEU A 166 5.86 17.47 1.12
C LEU A 166 5.38 16.69 2.34
N ASN A 167 4.61 15.66 2.09
CA ASN A 167 4.31 14.63 3.07
C ASN A 167 5.00 13.32 2.68
N MET A 168 5.67 12.67 3.64
CA MET A 168 6.21 11.34 3.42
C MET A 168 5.77 10.39 4.52
N ARG A 169 5.41 9.18 4.13
CA ARG A 169 5.08 8.06 5.02
C ARG A 169 6.13 6.98 4.94
N ALA A 170 6.62 6.53 6.11
CA ALA A 170 7.53 5.40 6.16
C ALA A 170 6.81 4.11 5.72
N VAL A 171 7.41 3.39 4.80
CA VAL A 171 6.96 2.08 4.36
C VAL A 171 7.39 1.04 5.38
N ALA A 172 6.50 0.10 5.71
CA ALA A 172 6.78 -0.93 6.70
C ALA A 172 7.93 -1.84 6.25
N ASN A 173 8.83 -2.16 7.18
CA ASN A 173 9.99 -3.03 6.94
C ASN A 173 9.80 -4.46 7.42
N VAL A 174 8.65 -4.76 8.03
CA VAL A 174 8.39 -6.07 8.65
C VAL A 174 7.16 -6.66 8.01
N ILE A 175 7.33 -7.79 7.37
CA ILE A 175 6.22 -8.62 6.89
C ILE A 175 5.62 -9.35 8.09
N ARG A 176 4.30 -9.40 8.15
CA ARG A 176 3.59 -10.19 9.16
C ARG A 176 3.80 -11.67 8.91
N PRO A 177 3.95 -12.49 9.95
CA PRO A 177 4.01 -13.94 9.77
C PRO A 177 2.76 -14.47 9.07
N TYR A 178 2.94 -15.37 8.10
CA TYR A 178 1.82 -15.96 7.33
C TYR A 178 0.73 -16.58 8.21
N LYS A 179 1.12 -17.20 9.34
CA LYS A 179 0.19 -17.77 10.32
C LYS A 179 -0.83 -16.77 10.88
N ASP A 180 -0.49 -15.48 10.91
CA ASP A 180 -1.39 -14.43 11.44
C ASP A 180 -2.58 -14.15 10.52
N LEU A 181 -2.55 -14.63 9.26
CA LEU A 181 -3.68 -14.59 8.35
C LEU A 181 -4.78 -15.59 8.76
N GLU A 182 -4.46 -16.58 9.59
CA GLU A 182 -5.40 -17.64 10.06
C GLU A 182 -6.21 -18.24 8.89
N LEU A 183 -5.55 -18.56 7.78
CA LEU A 183 -6.18 -19.13 6.59
C LEU A 183 -6.30 -20.65 6.72
N HIS A 184 -7.39 -21.19 6.17
CA HIS A 184 -7.59 -22.64 6.11
C HIS A 184 -6.52 -23.31 5.23
N PRO A 185 -6.08 -24.56 5.53
CA PRO A 185 -5.03 -25.23 4.76
C PRO A 185 -5.33 -25.35 3.25
N ASN A 186 -6.58 -25.54 2.87
CA ASN A 186 -6.97 -25.59 1.45
C ASN A 186 -6.79 -24.23 0.76
N VAL A 187 -7.08 -23.13 1.46
CA VAL A 187 -6.81 -21.77 0.95
C VAL A 187 -5.30 -21.56 0.79
N THR A 188 -4.51 -21.97 1.78
CA THR A 188 -3.05 -21.91 1.70
C THR A 188 -2.50 -22.66 0.47
N LYS A 189 -3.03 -23.86 0.17
CA LYS A 189 -2.66 -24.60 -1.05
C LYS A 189 -2.97 -23.83 -2.33
N VAL A 190 -4.12 -23.17 -2.40
CA VAL A 190 -4.50 -22.36 -3.56
C VAL A 190 -3.57 -21.15 -3.72
N LEU A 191 -3.13 -20.53 -2.63
CA LEU A 191 -2.22 -19.36 -2.65
C LEU A 191 -0.76 -19.76 -2.91
N SER A 192 -0.36 -21.00 -2.63
CA SER A 192 1.01 -21.48 -2.81
C SER A 192 1.29 -21.87 -4.25
N LEU A 193 2.44 -21.43 -4.79
CA LEU A 193 2.94 -21.86 -6.10
C LEU A 193 3.30 -23.35 -6.13
N ALA A 194 3.66 -23.95 -4.98
CA ALA A 194 3.97 -25.39 -4.90
C ALA A 194 2.77 -26.28 -5.26
N HIS A 195 1.54 -25.82 -5.01
CA HIS A 195 0.34 -26.61 -5.17
C HIS A 195 -0.54 -26.14 -6.34
N THR A 196 -0.58 -24.84 -6.59
CA THR A 196 -1.41 -24.21 -7.64
C THR A 196 -0.52 -23.31 -8.47
N LYS A 197 -0.25 -23.72 -9.71
CA LYS A 197 0.71 -23.05 -10.60
C LYS A 197 0.13 -21.84 -11.30
N GLU A 198 -1.17 -21.80 -11.53
CA GLU A 198 -1.86 -20.80 -12.33
C GLU A 198 -3.14 -20.29 -11.67
N GLY A 199 -3.67 -19.21 -12.18
CA GLY A 199 -4.98 -18.69 -11.80
C GLY A 199 -4.92 -17.37 -11.05
N LEU A 200 -6.06 -16.69 -11.01
CA LEU A 200 -6.25 -15.39 -10.40
C LEU A 200 -6.64 -15.53 -8.91
N CYS A 201 -5.88 -14.92 -8.03
CA CYS A 201 -6.20 -14.79 -6.62
C CYS A 201 -6.34 -13.30 -6.27
N LEU A 202 -7.45 -12.93 -5.65
CA LEU A 202 -7.75 -11.54 -5.31
C LEU A 202 -7.77 -11.33 -3.80
N VAL A 203 -7.18 -10.22 -3.35
CA VAL A 203 -7.33 -9.71 -1.99
C VAL A 203 -8.09 -8.40 -2.07
N THR A 204 -9.27 -8.33 -1.47
CA THR A 204 -10.18 -7.19 -1.63
C THR A 204 -10.57 -6.55 -0.30
N GLY A 205 -11.10 -5.34 -0.33
CA GLY A 205 -11.49 -4.57 0.85
C GLY A 205 -11.30 -3.08 0.64
N ILE A 206 -11.89 -2.27 1.50
CA ILE A 206 -11.75 -0.82 1.46
C ILE A 206 -10.29 -0.37 1.71
N THR A 207 -10.01 0.90 1.45
CA THR A 207 -8.70 1.49 1.80
C THR A 207 -8.40 1.31 3.29
N GLY A 208 -7.18 0.89 3.61
CA GLY A 208 -6.74 0.64 4.98
C GLY A 208 -7.18 -0.72 5.57
N SER A 209 -7.81 -1.61 4.79
CA SER A 209 -8.17 -2.97 5.22
C SER A 209 -6.99 -3.95 5.29
N GLY A 210 -5.78 -3.54 4.88
CA GLY A 210 -4.56 -4.34 4.96
C GLY A 210 -4.29 -5.23 3.73
N LYS A 211 -4.89 -4.95 2.57
CA LYS A 211 -4.73 -5.74 1.32
C LYS A 211 -3.26 -5.95 0.95
N SER A 212 -2.49 -4.86 0.83
CA SER A 212 -1.07 -4.92 0.48
C SER A 212 -0.27 -5.76 1.49
N THR A 213 -0.51 -5.56 2.79
CA THR A 213 0.16 -6.37 3.83
C THR A 213 -0.16 -7.86 3.66
N THR A 214 -1.40 -8.22 3.33
CA THR A 214 -1.79 -9.61 3.08
C THR A 214 -1.11 -10.17 1.83
N LEU A 215 -1.08 -9.41 0.73
CA LEU A 215 -0.40 -9.83 -0.49
C LEU A 215 1.11 -9.97 -0.27
N ASP A 216 1.76 -8.99 0.37
CA ASP A 216 3.18 -9.07 0.70
C ASP A 216 3.49 -10.30 1.57
N THR A 217 2.61 -10.62 2.54
CA THR A 217 2.73 -11.84 3.36
C THR A 217 2.61 -13.12 2.52
N ILE A 218 1.70 -13.18 1.54
CA ILE A 218 1.53 -14.32 0.63
C ILE A 218 2.75 -14.46 -0.29
N ILE A 219 3.24 -13.37 -0.84
CA ILE A 219 4.45 -13.35 -1.69
C ILE A 219 5.67 -13.80 -0.89
N ASP A 220 5.84 -13.28 0.32
CA ASP A 220 6.95 -13.66 1.20
C ASP A 220 6.91 -15.16 1.56
N ALA A 221 5.74 -15.71 1.85
CA ALA A 221 5.57 -17.14 2.08
C ALA A 221 5.96 -18.00 0.85
N ASN A 222 5.63 -17.55 -0.37
CA ASN A 222 6.09 -18.21 -1.59
C ASN A 222 7.60 -18.07 -1.77
N ASN A 223 8.16 -16.89 -1.53
CA ASN A 223 9.59 -16.60 -1.62
C ASN A 223 10.45 -17.53 -0.74
N HIS A 224 9.95 -17.92 0.44
CA HIS A 224 10.66 -18.81 1.35
C HIS A 224 10.36 -20.31 1.16
N SER A 225 9.35 -20.67 0.35
CA SER A 225 8.89 -22.05 0.25
C SER A 225 9.15 -22.72 -1.10
N VAL A 226 9.27 -21.98 -2.20
CA VAL A 226 9.41 -22.51 -3.55
C VAL A 226 10.45 -21.75 -4.35
N ASP A 227 11.13 -22.44 -5.26
CA ASP A 227 12.01 -21.82 -6.23
C ASP A 227 11.16 -21.25 -7.37
N GLY A 228 11.40 -19.99 -7.74
CA GLY A 228 10.62 -19.35 -8.79
C GLY A 228 11.00 -17.89 -9.04
N HIS A 229 10.21 -17.25 -9.89
CA HIS A 229 10.38 -15.84 -10.22
C HIS A 229 9.07 -15.07 -9.99
N VAL A 230 9.13 -14.03 -9.18
CA VAL A 230 7.99 -13.16 -8.85
C VAL A 230 8.22 -11.77 -9.44
N VAL A 231 7.26 -11.27 -10.20
CA VAL A 231 7.25 -9.89 -10.70
C VAL A 231 6.11 -9.14 -10.03
N ILE A 232 6.44 -8.08 -9.31
CA ILE A 232 5.50 -7.21 -8.62
C ILE A 232 5.40 -5.89 -9.38
N ILE A 233 4.18 -5.49 -9.75
CA ILE A 233 3.87 -4.18 -10.33
C ILE A 233 2.98 -3.44 -9.34
N ALA A 234 3.43 -2.33 -8.78
CA ALA A 234 2.72 -1.61 -7.73
C ALA A 234 2.82 -0.08 -7.89
N SER A 235 1.92 0.65 -7.23
CA SER A 235 1.93 2.11 -7.21
C SER A 235 1.37 2.63 -5.88
N PRO A 236 2.26 3.04 -4.96
CA PRO A 236 3.70 2.75 -4.90
C PRO A 236 4.01 1.33 -4.42
N ILE A 237 5.29 0.94 -4.43
CA ILE A 237 5.75 -0.27 -3.74
C ILE A 237 5.68 -0.04 -2.23
N GLU A 238 4.87 -0.85 -1.53
CA GLU A 238 4.64 -0.72 -0.08
C GLU A 238 5.61 -1.52 0.78
N TYR A 239 6.30 -2.51 0.21
CA TYR A 239 7.31 -3.32 0.87
C TYR A 239 8.42 -3.72 -0.10
N VAL A 240 9.67 -3.69 0.34
CA VAL A 240 10.81 -4.13 -0.46
C VAL A 240 11.18 -5.56 -0.06
N HIS A 241 10.79 -6.51 -0.90
CA HIS A 241 11.14 -7.92 -0.71
C HIS A 241 12.62 -8.18 -0.98
N LYS A 242 13.21 -9.02 -0.15
CA LYS A 242 14.54 -9.60 -0.42
C LYS A 242 14.31 -10.96 -1.07
N SER A 243 14.99 -11.22 -2.18
CA SER A 243 14.99 -12.54 -2.82
C SER A 243 15.61 -13.58 -1.88
N ASP A 244 14.96 -14.75 -1.76
CA ASP A 244 15.48 -15.92 -1.07
C ASP A 244 15.44 -17.10 -2.05
N ARG A 245 14.42 -17.94 -2.04
CA ARG A 245 14.25 -19.01 -3.03
C ARG A 245 13.63 -18.51 -4.33
N CYS A 246 12.87 -17.41 -4.29
CA CYS A 246 12.41 -16.73 -5.50
C CYS A 246 13.30 -15.54 -5.85
N ILE A 247 13.50 -15.29 -7.13
CA ILE A 247 13.93 -13.98 -7.62
C ILE A 247 12.70 -13.07 -7.55
N ILE A 248 12.77 -11.95 -6.82
CA ILE A 248 11.69 -10.97 -6.75
C ILE A 248 12.08 -9.70 -7.48
N ARG A 249 11.32 -9.34 -8.50
CA ARG A 249 11.42 -8.09 -9.24
C ARG A 249 10.26 -7.20 -8.87
N GLN A 250 10.55 -5.96 -8.48
CA GLN A 250 9.54 -4.99 -8.08
C GLN A 250 9.63 -3.78 -9.00
N ARG A 251 8.52 -3.45 -9.66
CA ARG A 251 8.44 -2.40 -10.67
C ARG A 251 7.35 -1.40 -10.26
N GLU A 252 7.74 -0.17 -10.02
CA GLU A 252 6.84 0.91 -9.62
C GLU A 252 6.26 1.62 -10.84
N VAL A 253 4.94 1.76 -10.86
CA VAL A 253 4.25 2.51 -11.94
C VAL A 253 4.63 3.99 -11.82
N GLY A 254 4.90 4.61 -12.97
CA GLY A 254 5.37 5.99 -13.08
C GLY A 254 6.89 6.16 -12.93
N ARG A 255 7.60 5.09 -12.52
CA ARG A 255 9.05 5.10 -12.36
C ARG A 255 9.72 4.02 -13.22
N ASP A 256 9.36 2.76 -13.02
CA ASP A 256 9.95 1.60 -13.67
C ASP A 256 9.09 1.09 -14.83
N VAL A 257 7.79 1.37 -14.78
CA VAL A 257 6.80 1.07 -15.83
C VAL A 257 5.82 2.23 -15.98
N LEU A 258 5.19 2.36 -17.13
CA LEU A 258 4.29 3.49 -17.42
C LEU A 258 2.89 3.30 -16.82
N SER A 259 2.40 2.06 -16.79
CA SER A 259 1.08 1.71 -16.28
C SER A 259 1.07 0.29 -15.67
N PHE A 260 0.02 -0.05 -14.94
CA PHE A 260 -0.20 -1.43 -14.47
C PHE A 260 -0.31 -2.41 -15.64
N ARG A 261 -1.06 -2.04 -16.68
CA ARG A 261 -1.23 -2.83 -17.90
C ARG A 261 0.12 -3.08 -18.60
N ASP A 262 0.90 -2.03 -18.84
CA ASP A 262 2.20 -2.18 -19.53
C ASP A 262 3.17 -3.02 -18.71
N GLY A 263 3.21 -2.80 -17.40
CA GLY A 263 4.02 -3.59 -16.48
C GLY A 263 3.63 -5.07 -16.52
N ALA A 264 2.32 -5.37 -16.50
CA ALA A 264 1.78 -6.73 -16.53
C ALA A 264 2.12 -7.45 -17.85
N ILE A 265 1.89 -6.80 -19.00
CA ILE A 265 2.21 -7.36 -20.32
C ILE A 265 3.72 -7.58 -20.49
N GLN A 266 4.54 -6.62 -20.03
CA GLN A 266 6.00 -6.76 -20.10
C GLN A 266 6.51 -7.88 -19.19
N ALA A 267 5.85 -8.14 -18.06
CA ALA A 267 6.23 -9.20 -17.14
C ALA A 267 6.21 -10.58 -17.81
N LEU A 268 5.28 -10.86 -18.74
CA LEU A 268 5.22 -12.12 -19.48
C LEU A 268 6.52 -12.49 -20.22
N ARG A 269 7.33 -11.49 -20.57
CA ARG A 269 8.63 -11.71 -21.25
C ARG A 269 9.81 -11.86 -20.28
N GLN A 270 9.52 -11.90 -18.98
CA GLN A 270 10.52 -11.96 -17.92
C GLN A 270 10.57 -13.34 -17.27
N ASP A 271 9.88 -14.34 -17.85
CA ASP A 271 9.79 -15.71 -17.32
C ASP A 271 9.28 -15.76 -15.86
N PRO A 272 8.12 -15.18 -15.57
CA PRO A 272 7.58 -15.15 -14.22
C PRO A 272 6.77 -16.41 -13.89
N ASP A 273 6.86 -16.91 -12.67
CA ASP A 273 5.92 -17.89 -12.11
C ASP A 273 4.74 -17.20 -11.42
N ILE A 274 5.00 -16.06 -10.80
CA ILE A 274 3.99 -15.23 -10.11
C ILE A 274 4.07 -13.80 -10.62
N ILE A 275 2.92 -13.25 -10.99
CA ILE A 275 2.79 -11.82 -11.26
C ILE A 275 1.82 -11.22 -10.23
N MET A 276 2.29 -10.22 -9.49
CA MET A 276 1.45 -9.44 -8.60
C MET A 276 1.17 -8.08 -9.26
N ILE A 277 -0.10 -7.81 -9.54
CA ILE A 277 -0.58 -6.52 -10.05
C ILE A 277 -1.23 -5.81 -8.86
N GLY A 278 -0.71 -4.66 -8.46
CA GLY A 278 -1.12 -3.95 -7.25
C GLY A 278 -2.62 -3.77 -7.13
N GLU A 279 -3.30 -3.39 -8.22
CA GLU A 279 -4.75 -3.26 -8.28
C GLU A 279 -5.31 -3.35 -9.71
N LEU A 280 -6.57 -3.78 -9.82
CA LEU A 280 -7.36 -3.80 -11.06
C LEU A 280 -8.32 -2.61 -11.06
N ARG A 281 -7.92 -1.48 -11.67
CA ARG A 281 -8.70 -0.23 -11.67
C ARG A 281 -9.49 0.00 -12.95
N ASP A 282 -8.97 -0.48 -14.05
CA ASP A 282 -9.43 -0.15 -15.40
C ASP A 282 -9.62 -1.41 -16.25
N PRO A 283 -10.46 -1.35 -17.30
CA PRO A 283 -10.75 -2.49 -18.17
C PRO A 283 -9.49 -3.10 -18.78
N GLU A 284 -8.52 -2.28 -19.16
CA GLU A 284 -7.30 -2.73 -19.84
C GLU A 284 -6.41 -3.55 -18.88
N THR A 285 -6.29 -3.13 -17.62
CA THR A 285 -5.55 -3.87 -16.59
C THR A 285 -6.27 -5.18 -16.22
N ILE A 286 -7.61 -5.17 -16.13
CA ILE A 286 -8.42 -6.37 -15.90
C ILE A 286 -8.20 -7.38 -17.04
N MET A 287 -8.30 -6.94 -18.28
CA MET A 287 -8.10 -7.81 -19.44
C MET A 287 -6.69 -8.39 -19.47
N ALA A 288 -5.67 -7.58 -19.21
CA ALA A 288 -4.28 -8.04 -19.13
C ALA A 288 -4.10 -9.11 -18.02
N ALA A 289 -4.68 -8.92 -16.84
CA ALA A 289 -4.61 -9.88 -15.75
C ALA A 289 -5.25 -11.23 -16.14
N LEU A 290 -6.42 -11.21 -16.79
CA LEU A 290 -7.09 -12.42 -17.27
C LEU A 290 -6.30 -13.12 -18.39
N GLU A 291 -5.71 -12.37 -19.33
CA GLU A 291 -4.87 -12.91 -20.41
C GLU A 291 -3.60 -13.59 -19.88
N ILE A 292 -2.95 -12.97 -18.90
CA ILE A 292 -1.79 -13.53 -18.21
C ILE A 292 -2.15 -14.83 -17.50
N THR A 293 -3.32 -14.86 -16.86
CA THR A 293 -3.80 -16.04 -16.16
C THR A 293 -4.14 -17.18 -17.13
N ASP A 294 -4.77 -16.86 -18.26
CA ASP A 294 -5.08 -17.82 -19.33
C ASP A 294 -3.81 -18.44 -19.95
N SER A 295 -2.69 -17.71 -19.93
CA SER A 295 -1.39 -18.21 -20.40
C SER A 295 -0.65 -19.10 -19.39
N GLY A 296 -1.30 -19.49 -18.28
CA GLY A 296 -0.79 -20.45 -17.31
C GLY A 296 0.01 -19.83 -16.16
N HIS A 297 -0.09 -18.51 -15.93
CA HIS A 297 0.62 -17.85 -14.85
C HIS A 297 -0.27 -17.69 -13.61
N LYS A 298 0.37 -17.62 -12.43
CA LYS A 298 -0.29 -17.30 -11.18
C LYS A 298 -0.32 -15.78 -11.00
N VAL A 299 -1.52 -15.23 -10.86
CA VAL A 299 -1.73 -13.77 -10.70
C VAL A 299 -2.33 -13.46 -9.34
N PHE A 300 -1.72 -12.52 -8.63
CA PHE A 300 -2.29 -11.90 -7.44
C PHE A 300 -2.64 -10.45 -7.73
N SER A 301 -3.80 -10.00 -7.24
CA SER A 301 -4.18 -8.59 -7.37
C SER A 301 -5.14 -8.13 -6.29
N THR A 302 -5.49 -6.82 -6.31
CA THR A 302 -6.47 -6.24 -5.38
C THR A 302 -7.62 -5.56 -6.08
N LEU A 303 -8.73 -5.45 -5.33
CA LEU A 303 -9.90 -4.63 -5.66
C LEU A 303 -10.39 -3.88 -4.41
N HIS A 304 -11.11 -2.79 -4.63
CA HIS A 304 -11.75 -1.99 -3.58
C HIS A 304 -13.24 -2.36 -3.44
N THR A 305 -13.50 -3.62 -3.08
CA THR A 305 -14.84 -4.22 -2.92
C THR A 305 -14.99 -4.82 -1.54
N ALA A 306 -16.23 -4.89 -1.02
CA ALA A 306 -16.50 -5.34 0.34
C ALA A 306 -16.75 -6.85 0.44
N SER A 307 -17.00 -7.54 -0.68
CA SER A 307 -17.28 -8.98 -0.73
C SER A 307 -16.73 -9.65 -1.99
N ALA A 308 -16.68 -10.96 -1.99
CA ALA A 308 -16.27 -11.76 -3.14
C ALA A 308 -17.25 -11.63 -4.31
N VAL A 309 -18.56 -11.59 -4.02
CA VAL A 309 -19.60 -11.40 -5.04
C VAL A 309 -19.43 -10.04 -5.71
N GLU A 310 -19.32 -8.97 -4.93
CA GLU A 310 -19.08 -7.61 -5.44
C GLU A 310 -17.81 -7.54 -6.29
N SER A 311 -16.77 -8.29 -5.93
CA SER A 311 -15.51 -8.34 -6.70
C SER A 311 -15.71 -8.96 -8.09
N ILE A 312 -16.47 -10.03 -8.17
CA ILE A 312 -16.81 -10.71 -9.43
C ILE A 312 -17.66 -9.78 -10.30
N ASP A 313 -18.73 -9.21 -9.73
CA ASP A 313 -19.63 -8.32 -10.45
C ASP A 313 -18.90 -7.06 -10.95
N ARG A 314 -17.98 -6.52 -10.14
CA ARG A 314 -17.19 -5.37 -10.52
C ARG A 314 -16.24 -5.65 -11.70
N ILE A 315 -15.52 -6.77 -11.68
CA ILE A 315 -14.64 -7.14 -12.79
C ILE A 315 -15.45 -7.27 -14.10
N ILE A 316 -16.63 -7.88 -14.03
CA ILE A 316 -17.49 -8.04 -15.21
C ILE A 316 -18.11 -6.70 -15.63
N GLY A 317 -18.54 -5.88 -14.67
CA GLY A 317 -19.19 -4.60 -14.93
C GLY A 317 -18.27 -3.48 -15.40
N GLU A 318 -16.96 -3.58 -15.15
CA GLU A 318 -15.98 -2.55 -15.53
C GLU A 318 -15.72 -2.52 -17.04
N VAL A 319 -15.99 -3.63 -17.75
CA VAL A 319 -15.80 -3.69 -19.21
C VAL A 319 -17.09 -3.34 -19.97
N PRO A 320 -16.97 -2.87 -21.23
CA PRO A 320 -18.14 -2.59 -22.08
C PRO A 320 -19.09 -3.79 -22.19
N PRO A 321 -20.42 -3.58 -22.29
CA PRO A 321 -21.41 -4.66 -22.31
C PRO A 321 -21.14 -5.78 -23.31
N ILE A 322 -20.58 -5.44 -24.46
CA ILE A 322 -20.24 -6.42 -25.52
C ILE A 322 -19.12 -7.38 -25.09
N GLU A 323 -18.25 -7.00 -24.16
CA GLU A 323 -17.14 -7.80 -23.66
C GLU A 323 -17.49 -8.56 -22.37
N GLN A 324 -18.60 -8.23 -21.71
CA GLN A 324 -18.93 -8.79 -20.38
C GLN A 324 -19.08 -10.31 -20.37
N GLU A 325 -19.69 -10.89 -21.39
CA GLU A 325 -19.82 -12.34 -21.51
C GLU A 325 -18.46 -13.02 -21.64
N ARG A 326 -17.58 -12.47 -22.45
CA ARG A 326 -16.21 -12.95 -22.64
C ARG A 326 -15.41 -12.88 -21.34
N VAL A 327 -15.50 -11.75 -20.63
CA VAL A 327 -14.82 -11.53 -19.34
C VAL A 327 -15.37 -12.48 -18.28
N ARG A 328 -16.69 -12.68 -18.22
CA ARG A 328 -17.34 -13.62 -17.30
C ARG A 328 -16.84 -15.05 -17.52
N ASN A 329 -16.80 -15.51 -18.75
CA ASN A 329 -16.31 -16.86 -19.08
C ASN A 329 -14.83 -17.01 -18.65
N ARG A 330 -13.96 -16.07 -19.02
CA ARG A 330 -12.56 -16.09 -18.61
C ARG A 330 -12.39 -16.04 -17.09
N LEU A 331 -13.13 -15.16 -16.40
CA LEU A 331 -13.08 -15.07 -14.96
C LEU A 331 -13.51 -16.39 -14.29
N ALA A 332 -14.56 -17.03 -14.78
CA ALA A 332 -14.98 -18.34 -14.30
C ALA A 332 -13.87 -19.39 -14.44
N ASP A 333 -13.14 -19.38 -15.55
CA ASP A 333 -12.05 -20.31 -15.82
C ASP A 333 -10.81 -20.04 -14.97
N THR A 334 -10.45 -18.77 -14.78
CA THR A 334 -9.18 -18.36 -14.20
C THR A 334 -9.21 -18.06 -12.71
N LEU A 335 -10.35 -17.61 -12.15
CA LEU A 335 -10.46 -17.30 -10.72
C LEU A 335 -10.18 -18.55 -9.87
N ARG A 336 -9.36 -18.40 -8.82
CA ARG A 336 -9.06 -19.48 -7.86
C ARG A 336 -9.53 -19.11 -6.46
N CYS A 337 -9.31 -17.87 -6.04
CA CYS A 337 -9.62 -17.42 -4.67
C CYS A 337 -9.95 -15.94 -4.65
N VAL A 338 -10.88 -15.56 -3.76
CA VAL A 338 -11.08 -14.15 -3.33
C VAL A 338 -11.06 -14.12 -1.82
N ILE A 339 -10.22 -13.21 -1.26
CA ILE A 339 -10.15 -12.92 0.17
C ILE A 339 -10.59 -11.48 0.36
N SER A 340 -11.83 -11.27 0.81
CA SER A 340 -12.34 -9.94 1.14
C SER A 340 -12.13 -9.68 2.62
N GLN A 341 -11.51 -8.53 2.97
CA GLN A 341 -11.01 -8.33 4.32
C GLN A 341 -11.35 -6.97 4.93
N LYS A 342 -11.45 -6.96 6.26
CA LYS A 342 -11.62 -5.77 7.09
C LYS A 342 -10.65 -5.83 8.27
N LEU A 343 -10.08 -4.69 8.67
CA LEU A 343 -9.32 -4.55 9.91
C LEU A 343 -10.23 -3.94 10.97
N ILE A 344 -10.49 -4.67 12.04
CA ILE A 344 -11.44 -4.34 13.10
C ILE A 344 -10.69 -4.01 14.38
N PRO A 345 -11.07 -2.95 15.12
CA PRO A 345 -10.54 -2.68 16.45
C PRO A 345 -10.77 -3.88 17.37
N SER A 346 -9.71 -4.37 17.99
CA SER A 346 -9.75 -5.50 18.94
C SER A 346 -9.80 -5.00 20.39
N LEU A 347 -10.21 -5.88 21.29
CA LEU A 347 -10.37 -5.54 22.72
C LEU A 347 -9.04 -5.20 23.40
N ASP A 348 -7.90 -5.61 22.83
CA ASP A 348 -6.55 -5.28 23.32
C ASP A 348 -6.00 -3.94 22.77
N GLY A 349 -6.84 -3.14 22.10
CA GLY A 349 -6.45 -1.84 21.54
C GLY A 349 -5.69 -1.92 20.22
N LYS A 350 -5.55 -3.11 19.63
CA LYS A 350 -4.95 -3.34 18.31
C LYS A 350 -6.02 -3.44 17.22
N ARG A 351 -5.67 -4.04 16.10
CA ARG A 351 -6.60 -4.42 15.04
C ARG A 351 -6.45 -5.89 14.71
N VAL A 352 -7.57 -6.56 14.46
CA VAL A 352 -7.64 -7.95 14.04
C VAL A 352 -8.21 -8.02 12.63
N LEU A 353 -7.74 -8.99 11.85
CA LEU A 353 -8.21 -9.26 10.51
C LEU A 353 -9.50 -10.08 10.56
N ALA A 354 -10.58 -9.54 10.00
CA ALA A 354 -11.78 -10.30 9.63
C ALA A 354 -11.80 -10.48 8.11
N LYS A 355 -12.25 -11.64 7.67
CA LYS A 355 -12.20 -12.02 6.25
C LYS A 355 -13.40 -12.83 5.81
N GLU A 356 -13.77 -12.64 4.56
CA GLU A 356 -14.61 -13.53 3.77
C GLU A 356 -13.69 -14.23 2.77
N VAL A 357 -13.83 -15.53 2.60
CA VAL A 357 -12.99 -16.31 1.68
C VAL A 357 -13.85 -17.12 0.74
N LEU A 358 -13.69 -16.89 -0.55
CA LEU A 358 -14.25 -17.68 -1.65
C LEU A 358 -13.14 -18.53 -2.28
N ILE A 359 -13.41 -19.82 -2.46
CA ILE A 359 -12.61 -20.74 -3.29
C ILE A 359 -13.45 -21.15 -4.49
N ARG A 360 -12.87 -21.17 -5.67
CA ARG A 360 -13.54 -21.61 -6.88
C ARG A 360 -13.76 -23.12 -6.85
N THR A 361 -14.97 -23.53 -6.56
CA THR A 361 -15.49 -24.89 -6.72
C THR A 361 -16.20 -25.02 -8.08
N PRO A 362 -16.55 -26.23 -8.52
CA PRO A 362 -17.39 -26.43 -9.73
C PRO A 362 -18.70 -25.65 -9.68
N SER A 363 -19.33 -25.53 -8.49
CA SER A 363 -20.57 -24.78 -8.32
C SER A 363 -20.35 -23.28 -8.47
N VAL A 364 -19.30 -22.73 -7.86
CA VAL A 364 -18.92 -21.32 -8.00
C VAL A 364 -18.56 -21.00 -9.46
N TYR A 365 -17.84 -21.88 -10.13
CA TYR A 365 -17.56 -21.77 -11.57
C TYR A 365 -18.85 -21.65 -12.39
N ALA A 366 -19.80 -22.56 -12.17
CA ALA A 366 -21.08 -22.55 -12.88
C ALA A 366 -21.90 -21.26 -12.57
N ALA A 367 -21.90 -20.82 -11.32
CA ALA A 367 -22.60 -19.61 -10.92
C ALA A 367 -22.05 -18.35 -11.63
N ILE A 368 -20.72 -18.21 -11.71
CA ILE A 368 -20.08 -17.11 -12.44
C ILE A 368 -20.44 -17.19 -13.93
N LYS A 369 -20.23 -18.35 -14.54
CA LYS A 369 -20.43 -18.58 -15.98
C LYS A 369 -21.87 -18.30 -16.40
N ASN A 370 -22.84 -18.73 -15.61
CA ASN A 370 -24.28 -18.60 -15.88
C ASN A 370 -24.87 -17.25 -15.39
N ASN A 371 -24.03 -16.33 -14.90
CA ASN A 371 -24.47 -15.03 -14.36
C ASN A 371 -25.39 -15.12 -13.13
N ASN A 372 -25.19 -16.14 -12.28
CA ASN A 372 -25.96 -16.39 -11.05
C ASN A 372 -25.12 -16.05 -9.82
N THR A 373 -24.45 -14.91 -9.83
CA THR A 373 -23.50 -14.48 -8.76
C THR A 373 -24.20 -14.33 -7.40
N SER A 374 -25.50 -14.07 -7.35
CA SER A 374 -26.31 -14.02 -6.12
C SER A 374 -26.30 -15.32 -5.30
N GLU A 375 -26.08 -16.48 -5.94
CA GLU A 375 -26.03 -17.78 -5.26
C GLU A 375 -24.68 -18.02 -4.55
N ILE A 376 -23.63 -17.28 -4.93
CA ILE A 376 -22.25 -17.47 -4.44
C ILE A 376 -22.17 -17.26 -2.92
N TYR A 377 -22.91 -16.31 -2.37
CA TYR A 377 -22.92 -16.08 -0.92
C TYR A 377 -23.34 -17.34 -0.14
N GLN A 378 -24.35 -18.06 -0.61
CA GLN A 378 -24.80 -19.32 0.01
C GLN A 378 -23.73 -20.41 -0.14
N MET A 379 -23.07 -20.48 -1.31
CA MET A 379 -21.96 -21.43 -1.53
C MET A 379 -20.79 -21.16 -0.58
N ILE A 380 -20.46 -19.89 -0.32
CA ILE A 380 -19.43 -19.54 0.67
C ILE A 380 -19.87 -20.00 2.07
N SER A 381 -21.13 -19.72 2.44
CA SER A 381 -21.68 -20.05 3.76
C SER A 381 -21.65 -21.54 4.08
N GLU A 382 -21.80 -22.40 3.06
CA GLU A 382 -21.82 -23.85 3.17
C GLU A 382 -20.47 -24.51 2.87
N GLY A 383 -19.51 -23.76 2.32
CA GLY A 383 -18.25 -24.28 1.78
C GLY A 383 -17.11 -24.40 2.79
N ALA A 384 -17.40 -24.59 4.08
CA ALA A 384 -16.40 -24.67 5.14
C ALA A 384 -15.32 -25.76 4.92
N GLU A 385 -15.70 -26.90 4.32
CA GLU A 385 -14.77 -27.99 3.98
C GLU A 385 -13.71 -27.58 2.96
N HIS A 386 -14.01 -26.60 2.10
CA HIS A 386 -13.08 -26.02 1.14
C HIS A 386 -12.27 -24.86 1.74
N GLY A 387 -12.59 -24.46 2.97
CA GLY A 387 -11.98 -23.30 3.66
C GLY A 387 -12.67 -21.99 3.35
N MET A 388 -13.87 -22.02 2.76
CA MET A 388 -14.69 -20.84 2.57
C MET A 388 -15.33 -20.39 3.89
N ILE A 389 -15.47 -19.08 4.06
CA ILE A 389 -16.10 -18.46 5.23
C ILE A 389 -16.71 -17.12 4.83
N THR A 390 -17.94 -16.84 5.27
CA THR A 390 -18.52 -15.50 5.07
C THR A 390 -17.97 -14.51 6.08
N MET A 391 -18.09 -13.21 5.78
CA MET A 391 -17.68 -12.16 6.70
C MET A 391 -18.41 -12.31 8.05
N GLU A 392 -19.70 -12.62 8.05
CA GLU A 392 -20.50 -12.80 9.26
C GLU A 392 -20.07 -14.00 10.10
N GLN A 393 -19.69 -15.12 9.45
CA GLN A 393 -19.18 -16.29 10.17
C GLN A 393 -17.81 -16.00 10.81
N ASP A 394 -16.92 -15.28 10.12
CA ASP A 394 -15.61 -14.92 10.67
C ASP A 394 -15.73 -13.90 11.80
N LEU A 395 -16.64 -12.91 11.68
CA LEU A 395 -16.96 -11.97 12.76
C LEU A 395 -17.49 -12.67 13.99
N LEU A 396 -18.39 -13.66 13.82
CA LEU A 396 -18.90 -14.47 14.93
C LEU A 396 -17.77 -15.25 15.59
N ARG A 397 -16.88 -15.89 14.81
CA ARG A 397 -15.69 -16.59 15.31
C ARG A 397 -14.80 -15.67 16.17
N LEU A 398 -14.50 -14.46 15.68
CA LEU A 398 -13.69 -13.47 16.39
C LEU A 398 -14.37 -12.98 17.68
N TYR A 399 -15.70 -12.81 17.66
CA TYR A 399 -16.47 -12.47 18.86
C TYR A 399 -16.44 -13.60 19.92
N LEU A 400 -16.70 -14.83 19.52
CA LEU A 400 -16.64 -16.01 20.42
C LEU A 400 -15.23 -16.24 20.99
N GLN A 401 -14.18 -15.91 20.22
CA GLN A 401 -12.78 -15.91 20.68
C GLN A 401 -12.44 -14.71 21.60
N LYS A 402 -13.41 -13.83 21.90
CA LYS A 402 -13.21 -12.62 22.71
C LYS A 402 -12.13 -11.68 22.14
N LYS A 403 -11.92 -11.69 20.83
CA LYS A 403 -11.01 -10.77 20.14
C LYS A 403 -11.66 -9.42 19.85
N ILE A 404 -12.97 -9.39 19.60
CA ILE A 404 -13.77 -8.18 19.32
C ILE A 404 -15.04 -8.14 20.18
N SER A 405 -15.62 -6.95 20.36
CA SER A 405 -16.91 -6.82 21.03
C SER A 405 -18.07 -7.21 20.11
N LEU A 406 -19.24 -7.50 20.68
CA LEU A 406 -20.45 -7.76 19.91
C LEU A 406 -20.84 -6.55 19.05
N GLU A 407 -20.71 -5.35 19.60
CA GLU A 407 -20.98 -4.09 18.89
C GLU A 407 -20.10 -3.99 17.63
N MET A 408 -18.78 -4.27 17.75
CA MET A 408 -17.87 -4.27 16.61
C MET A 408 -18.26 -5.33 15.58
N ALA A 409 -18.60 -6.55 16.01
CA ALA A 409 -19.03 -7.61 15.11
C ALA A 409 -20.27 -7.21 14.29
N VAL A 410 -21.30 -6.61 14.94
CA VAL A 410 -22.51 -6.12 14.26
C VAL A 410 -22.23 -4.95 13.33
N ASN A 411 -21.37 -4.01 13.75
CA ASN A 411 -21.08 -2.81 12.96
C ASN A 411 -20.28 -3.11 11.70
N TYR A 412 -19.41 -4.13 11.73
CA TYR A 412 -18.56 -4.52 10.60
C TYR A 412 -19.19 -5.61 9.71
N ALA A 413 -20.32 -6.21 10.10
CA ALA A 413 -21.02 -7.18 9.26
C ALA A 413 -21.54 -6.53 7.96
N ASN A 414 -21.38 -7.24 6.83
CA ASN A 414 -21.94 -6.85 5.54
C ASN A 414 -23.47 -7.00 5.59
N ASN A 415 -23.94 -8.09 6.22
CA ASN A 415 -25.36 -8.37 6.43
C ASN A 415 -25.65 -8.56 7.93
N LYS A 416 -26.14 -7.47 8.58
CA LYS A 416 -26.45 -7.46 10.02
C LYS A 416 -27.51 -8.49 10.42
N SER A 417 -28.54 -8.68 9.59
CA SER A 417 -29.61 -9.65 9.87
C SER A 417 -29.07 -11.07 9.86
N ARG A 418 -28.20 -11.40 8.90
CA ARG A 418 -27.55 -12.69 8.84
C ARG A 418 -26.62 -12.94 10.03
N PHE A 419 -25.86 -11.94 10.44
CA PHE A 419 -25.03 -12.03 11.64
C PHE A 419 -25.87 -12.32 12.90
N GLN A 420 -27.02 -11.64 13.06
CA GLN A 420 -27.92 -11.88 14.20
C GLN A 420 -28.50 -13.30 14.20
N GLN A 421 -28.86 -13.83 13.04
CA GLN A 421 -29.32 -15.22 12.92
C GLN A 421 -28.19 -16.19 13.36
N LEU A 422 -26.97 -16.03 12.88
CA LEU A 422 -25.83 -16.86 13.25
C LEU A 422 -25.55 -16.78 14.76
N LEU A 423 -25.67 -15.60 15.37
CA LEU A 423 -25.50 -15.41 16.81
C LEU A 423 -26.58 -16.13 17.63
N GLN A 424 -27.83 -16.11 17.16
CA GLN A 424 -28.93 -16.85 17.82
C GLN A 424 -28.70 -18.36 17.75
N TYR A 425 -28.30 -18.89 16.60
CA TYR A 425 -27.99 -20.32 16.43
C TYR A 425 -26.81 -20.77 17.30
N SER A 426 -25.82 -19.91 17.52
CA SER A 426 -24.68 -20.27 18.38
C SER A 426 -25.07 -20.35 19.86
N LYS A 427 -25.97 -19.47 20.34
CA LYS A 427 -26.48 -19.48 21.72
C LYS A 427 -27.44 -20.64 22.05
N GLY A 428 -28.10 -21.21 21.04
CA GLY A 428 -29.00 -22.35 21.23
C GLY A 428 -28.29 -23.72 21.25
N ARG A 429 -26.97 -23.72 21.08
CA ARG A 429 -26.11 -24.94 21.13
C ARG A 429 -25.27 -25.02 22.42
N GLU A 430 -25.29 -23.99 23.27
CA GLU A 430 -24.77 -24.02 24.65
C GLU A 430 -25.89 -24.47 25.60
#